data_0d2ac4934b06b224fa56dba4dfc06e0e
#
_entry.id   0d2ac4934b06b224fa56dba4dfc06e0e
#
_cell.length_a   1.000
_cell.length_b   1.000
_cell.length_c   1.000
_cell.angle_alpha   90.00
_cell.angle_beta   90.00
_cell.angle_gamma   90.00
#
_symmetry.space_group_name_H-M   'P 1'
#
loop_
_entity.id
_entity.type
_entity.pdbx_description
1 polymer ?
#
loop_
_entity_poly.entity_id
_entity_poly.type
_entity_poly.pdbx_seq_one_letter_code
_entity_poly.pdbx_strand_id
1 'polypeptide(L)'
;MRNLNFLLLFCFVNSLIGYSQTAIKPVLGVAEFTSEVNSKYSGAVAEKVVQIVTNTKRFTVVDRTSYDKVKAELEFQKSEAFLDSKNTVKQDVALAAQNMIVGNILKMSVYAMKNTDGSVNGYKSSVAFTLKVNEVETGKTTEAESFQTEVSPLMLSPESAVNEALKYIEPKLTAYFIKTFPLTTKISKILTIKKESASTVLIAGGKEFGFKEGDKLIVEKNEMIDGKPYPSQIGELKIIKVAGDDFSECTVSDGG
;
A
#
# COMPACT_ATOMS: atom_id res chain seq x y z
N MET A 1 -62.21 42.18 17.61
CA MET A 1 -61.56 41.68 16.41
C MET A 1 -60.05 41.74 16.65
N ARG A 2 -59.47 40.61 16.93
CA ARG A 2 -58.03 40.50 17.29
C ARG A 2 -57.42 39.44 16.39
N ASN A 3 -56.66 39.89 15.41
CA ASN A 3 -55.99 39.05 14.41
C ASN A 3 -54.86 38.26 15.11
N LEU A 4 -54.98 36.96 15.11
CA LEU A 4 -53.96 36.04 15.60
C LEU A 4 -53.06 35.66 14.39
N ASN A 5 -51.89 36.28 14.27
CA ASN A 5 -50.88 35.93 13.30
C ASN A 5 -50.18 34.64 13.76
N PHE A 6 -50.47 33.53 13.07
CA PHE A 6 -49.82 32.25 13.25
C PHE A 6 -48.50 32.30 12.46
N LEU A 7 -47.39 32.54 13.19
CA LEU A 7 -46.03 32.51 12.62
C LEU A 7 -45.58 31.06 12.52
N LEU A 8 -45.66 30.49 11.30
CA LEU A 8 -45.16 29.15 10.99
C LEU A 8 -43.63 29.20 10.95
N LEU A 9 -43.00 28.77 12.04
CA LEU A 9 -41.53 28.60 12.10
C LEU A 9 -41.14 27.33 11.36
N PHE A 10 -40.72 27.48 10.10
CA PHE A 10 -40.19 26.38 9.29
C PHE A 10 -38.75 26.08 9.74
N CYS A 11 -38.58 25.12 10.66
CA CYS A 11 -37.27 24.57 10.99
C CYS A 11 -36.73 23.79 9.80
N PHE A 12 -35.87 24.43 9.01
CA PHE A 12 -35.02 23.74 8.04
C PHE A 12 -34.00 22.91 8.80
N VAL A 13 -34.30 21.64 9.04
CA VAL A 13 -33.32 20.65 9.47
C VAL A 13 -32.45 20.33 8.26
N ASN A 14 -31.35 21.08 8.10
CA ASN A 14 -30.25 20.66 7.24
C ASN A 14 -29.67 19.37 7.82
N SER A 15 -30.17 18.23 7.38
CA SER A 15 -29.48 16.96 7.52
C SER A 15 -28.19 17.04 6.70
N LEU A 16 -27.11 17.41 7.33
CA LEU A 16 -25.74 17.20 6.85
C LEU A 16 -25.59 15.69 6.68
N ILE A 17 -25.91 15.19 5.49
CA ILE A 17 -25.49 13.87 5.06
C ILE A 17 -23.97 13.97 4.96
N GLY A 18 -23.30 13.65 6.05
CA GLY A 18 -21.86 13.47 6.08
C GLY A 18 -21.53 12.31 5.16
N TYR A 19 -21.13 12.59 3.92
CA TYR A 19 -20.46 11.60 3.10
C TYR A 19 -19.19 11.19 3.86
N SER A 20 -19.26 10.03 4.49
CA SER A 20 -18.07 9.34 5.00
C SER A 20 -17.20 9.05 3.78
N GLN A 21 -16.27 9.95 3.46
CA GLN A 21 -15.25 9.66 2.48
C GLN A 21 -14.32 8.64 3.14
N THR A 22 -14.53 7.38 2.82
CA THR A 22 -13.58 6.30 3.09
C THR A 22 -12.22 6.73 2.54
N ALA A 23 -11.19 6.59 3.35
CA ALA A 23 -9.83 6.83 2.89
C ALA A 23 -9.57 5.89 1.69
N ILE A 24 -9.19 6.45 0.54
CA ILE A 24 -9.02 5.68 -0.70
C ILE A 24 -7.56 5.28 -0.79
N LYS A 25 -7.30 3.97 -0.88
CA LYS A 25 -5.95 3.48 -1.15
C LYS A 25 -5.56 3.79 -2.59
N PRO A 26 -4.36 4.31 -2.84
CA PRO A 26 -3.86 4.46 -4.20
C PRO A 26 -3.72 3.09 -4.87
N VAL A 27 -4.01 3.05 -6.17
CA VAL A 27 -3.84 1.83 -6.97
C VAL A 27 -2.42 1.79 -7.52
N LEU A 28 -1.68 0.76 -7.14
CA LEU A 28 -0.29 0.56 -7.49
C LEU A 28 -0.13 -0.70 -8.34
N GLY A 29 0.37 -0.55 -9.56
CA GLY A 29 0.73 -1.67 -10.43
C GLY A 29 2.16 -2.13 -10.19
N VAL A 30 2.41 -3.42 -10.27
CA VAL A 30 3.77 -3.98 -10.31
C VAL A 30 3.95 -4.67 -11.65
N ALA A 31 4.88 -4.16 -12.47
CA ALA A 31 5.21 -4.73 -13.76
C ALA A 31 6.20 -5.90 -13.61
N GLU A 32 6.32 -6.69 -14.65
CA GLU A 32 7.38 -7.67 -14.76
C GLU A 32 8.75 -6.96 -14.75
N PHE A 33 9.71 -7.54 -14.02
CA PHE A 33 11.05 -6.97 -13.94
C PHE A 33 11.87 -7.35 -15.15
N THR A 34 12.52 -6.36 -15.75
CA THR A 34 13.54 -6.59 -16.76
C THR A 34 14.81 -7.16 -16.12
N SER A 35 15.55 -7.94 -16.85
CA SER A 35 16.80 -8.52 -16.37
C SER A 35 17.83 -8.53 -17.47
N GLU A 36 18.98 -7.95 -17.21
CA GLU A 36 20.16 -8.09 -18.07
C GLU A 36 20.85 -9.45 -17.86
N VAL A 37 20.50 -10.11 -16.77
CA VAL A 37 21.03 -11.43 -16.40
C VAL A 37 20.02 -12.50 -16.77
N ASN A 38 20.38 -13.39 -17.69
CA ASN A 38 19.53 -14.54 -18.01
C ASN A 38 19.49 -15.53 -16.84
N SER A 39 18.54 -15.35 -15.94
CA SER A 39 18.36 -16.19 -14.75
C SER A 39 16.91 -16.67 -14.65
N LYS A 40 16.76 -17.97 -14.46
CA LYS A 40 15.45 -18.61 -14.21
C LYS A 40 14.77 -18.11 -12.92
N TYR A 41 15.49 -17.38 -12.07
CA TYR A 41 14.99 -16.86 -10.79
C TYR A 41 14.56 -15.39 -10.86
N SER A 42 14.63 -14.76 -12.02
CA SER A 42 14.30 -13.33 -12.17
C SER A 42 12.88 -13.02 -11.74
N GLY A 43 11.90 -13.89 -12.04
CA GLY A 43 10.52 -13.73 -11.61
C GLY A 43 10.34 -13.68 -10.09
N ALA A 44 11.17 -14.38 -9.32
CA ALA A 44 11.08 -14.39 -7.86
C ALA A 44 11.30 -13.00 -7.22
N VAL A 45 12.05 -12.12 -7.89
CA VAL A 45 12.28 -10.75 -7.40
C VAL A 45 10.99 -9.92 -7.52
N ALA A 46 10.33 -9.94 -8.67
CA ALA A 46 9.08 -9.23 -8.89
C ALA A 46 7.98 -9.75 -7.96
N GLU A 47 7.83 -11.07 -7.83
CA GLU A 47 6.87 -11.67 -6.90
C GLU A 47 7.14 -11.27 -5.44
N LYS A 48 8.42 -11.21 -5.03
CA LYS A 48 8.77 -10.75 -3.68
C LYS A 48 8.39 -9.29 -3.47
N VAL A 49 8.57 -8.43 -4.47
CA VAL A 49 8.13 -7.03 -4.40
C VAL A 49 6.60 -6.94 -4.30
N VAL A 50 5.86 -7.68 -5.13
CA VAL A 50 4.38 -7.77 -5.03
C VAL A 50 3.95 -8.18 -3.62
N GLN A 51 4.56 -9.22 -3.06
CA GLN A 51 4.27 -9.70 -1.71
C GLN A 51 4.49 -8.60 -0.66
N ILE A 52 5.66 -7.92 -0.71
CA ILE A 52 6.00 -6.87 0.26
C ILE A 52 5.03 -5.70 0.16
N VAL A 53 4.77 -5.21 -1.07
CA VAL A 53 3.82 -4.10 -1.30
C VAL A 53 2.43 -4.46 -0.78
N THR A 54 1.94 -5.65 -1.09
CA THR A 54 0.64 -6.14 -0.62
C THR A 54 0.58 -6.21 0.92
N ASN A 55 1.64 -6.69 1.55
CA ASN A 55 1.73 -6.82 3.01
C ASN A 55 1.75 -5.47 3.73
N THR A 56 2.17 -4.38 3.06
CA THR A 56 2.08 -3.03 3.65
C THR A 56 0.65 -2.57 3.87
N LYS A 57 -0.32 -3.15 3.16
CA LYS A 57 -1.75 -2.79 3.14
C LYS A 57 -2.05 -1.34 2.75
N ARG A 58 -1.05 -0.61 2.26
CA ARG A 58 -1.16 0.81 1.88
C ARG A 58 -1.78 1.03 0.51
N PHE A 59 -1.85 -0.02 -0.31
CA PHE A 59 -2.25 0.05 -1.70
C PHE A 59 -3.34 -0.95 -2.03
N THR A 60 -4.10 -0.64 -3.07
CA THR A 60 -4.74 -1.67 -3.89
C THR A 60 -3.72 -2.09 -4.94
N VAL A 61 -3.16 -3.31 -4.78
CA VAL A 61 -2.09 -3.79 -5.66
C VAL A 61 -2.69 -4.46 -6.88
N VAL A 62 -2.24 -4.03 -8.07
CA VAL A 62 -2.54 -4.69 -9.35
C VAL A 62 -1.28 -5.40 -9.82
N ASP A 63 -1.26 -6.70 -9.67
CA ASP A 63 -0.17 -7.54 -10.14
C ASP A 63 -0.25 -7.69 -11.66
N ARG A 64 0.68 -7.05 -12.37
CA ARG A 64 0.81 -7.16 -13.82
C ARG A 64 1.71 -8.30 -14.25
N THR A 65 2.45 -8.92 -13.34
CA THR A 65 3.27 -10.10 -13.64
C THR A 65 2.43 -11.33 -13.93
N SER A 66 1.23 -11.40 -13.34
CA SER A 66 0.25 -12.49 -13.52
C SER A 66 -0.93 -12.09 -14.42
N TYR A 67 -0.88 -10.89 -15.04
CA TYR A 67 -2.03 -10.32 -15.77
C TYR A 67 -2.59 -11.24 -16.86
N ASP A 68 -1.71 -11.86 -17.67
CA ASP A 68 -2.15 -12.73 -18.77
C ASP A 68 -2.90 -13.96 -18.27
N LYS A 69 -2.49 -14.51 -17.12
CA LYS A 69 -3.18 -15.65 -16.49
C LYS A 69 -4.57 -15.25 -15.98
N VAL A 70 -4.66 -14.08 -15.32
CA VAL A 70 -5.94 -13.55 -14.84
C VAL A 70 -6.86 -13.22 -16.01
N LYS A 71 -6.33 -12.63 -17.09
CA LYS A 71 -7.08 -12.32 -18.30
C LYS A 71 -7.61 -13.58 -18.97
N ALA A 72 -6.78 -14.62 -19.11
CA ALA A 72 -7.22 -15.89 -19.66
C ALA A 72 -8.35 -16.53 -18.85
N GLU A 73 -8.29 -16.46 -17.51
CA GLU A 73 -9.36 -16.93 -16.62
C GLU A 73 -10.64 -16.12 -16.80
N LEU A 74 -10.55 -14.79 -16.90
CA LEU A 74 -11.70 -13.94 -17.16
C LEU A 74 -12.36 -14.22 -18.53
N GLU A 75 -11.55 -14.47 -19.55
CA GLU A 75 -12.05 -14.87 -20.89
C GLU A 75 -12.70 -16.25 -20.84
N PHE A 76 -12.14 -17.18 -20.08
CA PHE A 76 -12.73 -18.50 -19.86
C PHE A 76 -14.09 -18.40 -19.14
N GLN A 77 -14.20 -17.57 -18.09
CA GLN A 77 -15.45 -17.32 -17.38
C GLN A 77 -16.52 -16.63 -18.25
N LYS A 78 -16.13 -15.90 -19.30
CA LYS A 78 -17.03 -15.31 -20.30
C LYS A 78 -17.54 -16.31 -21.32
N SER A 79 -16.92 -17.48 -21.45
CA SER A 79 -17.35 -18.51 -22.36
C SER A 79 -18.69 -19.08 -21.94
N GLU A 80 -19.50 -19.55 -22.92
CA GLU A 80 -20.88 -20.02 -22.72
C GLU A 80 -21.03 -21.14 -21.67
N ALA A 81 -19.95 -21.84 -21.32
CA ALA A 81 -19.96 -22.88 -20.31
C ALA A 81 -20.26 -22.41 -18.88
N PHE A 82 -20.13 -21.09 -18.58
CA PHE A 82 -20.33 -20.50 -17.26
C PHE A 82 -21.50 -19.51 -17.18
N LEU A 83 -22.36 -19.44 -18.19
CA LEU A 83 -23.51 -18.53 -18.22
C LEU A 83 -24.64 -18.89 -17.24
N ASP A 84 -24.41 -19.79 -16.30
CA ASP A 84 -25.35 -20.00 -15.21
C ASP A 84 -25.26 -18.81 -14.23
N SER A 85 -26.29 -17.95 -14.28
CA SER A 85 -26.36 -16.59 -13.73
C SER A 85 -26.14 -16.46 -12.22
N LYS A 86 -25.90 -17.54 -11.49
CA LYS A 86 -25.66 -17.56 -10.03
C LYS A 86 -24.20 -17.51 -9.64
N ASN A 87 -23.28 -17.76 -10.56
CA ASN A 87 -21.82 -17.85 -10.28
C ASN A 87 -20.96 -16.85 -11.05
N THR A 88 -21.56 -15.90 -11.76
CA THR A 88 -20.77 -14.85 -12.43
C THR A 88 -20.19 -13.89 -11.39
N VAL A 89 -18.89 -13.95 -11.22
CA VAL A 89 -18.15 -12.90 -10.52
C VAL A 89 -18.44 -11.58 -11.22
N LYS A 90 -18.88 -10.56 -10.47
CA LYS A 90 -19.00 -9.20 -11.02
C LYS A 90 -17.67 -8.84 -11.66
N GLN A 91 -17.68 -8.65 -12.96
CA GLN A 91 -16.51 -8.19 -13.70
C GLN A 91 -16.35 -6.70 -13.38
N ASP A 92 -15.72 -6.41 -12.25
CA ASP A 92 -15.26 -5.06 -12.00
C ASP A 92 -14.22 -4.72 -13.06
N VAL A 93 -14.37 -3.55 -13.65
CA VAL A 93 -13.41 -2.99 -14.62
C VAL A 93 -12.02 -3.09 -14.02
N ALA A 94 -11.08 -3.68 -14.75
CA ALA A 94 -9.70 -3.81 -14.28
C ALA A 94 -9.20 -2.47 -13.75
N LEU A 95 -8.84 -2.42 -12.46
CA LEU A 95 -8.41 -1.19 -11.81
C LEU A 95 -7.22 -0.59 -12.57
N ALA A 96 -7.37 0.67 -12.97
CA ALA A 96 -6.28 1.41 -13.56
C ALA A 96 -5.28 1.81 -12.46
N ALA A 97 -4.03 1.37 -12.59
CA ALA A 97 -2.97 1.79 -11.68
C ALA A 97 -2.65 3.28 -11.89
N GLN A 98 -2.57 4.03 -10.81
CA GLN A 98 -2.13 5.43 -10.82
C GLN A 98 -0.60 5.52 -10.91
N ASN A 99 0.07 4.60 -10.24
CA ASN A 99 1.52 4.45 -10.25
C ASN A 99 1.90 3.03 -10.64
N MET A 100 3.03 2.89 -11.33
CA MET A 100 3.58 1.61 -11.75
C MET A 100 4.99 1.44 -11.20
N ILE A 101 5.22 0.34 -10.49
CA ILE A 101 6.56 -0.12 -10.13
C ILE A 101 7.12 -0.89 -11.31
N VAL A 102 8.27 -0.45 -11.78
CA VAL A 102 9.10 -1.17 -12.75
C VAL A 102 10.46 -1.46 -12.13
N GLY A 103 11.00 -2.62 -12.39
CA GLY A 103 12.28 -3.04 -11.83
C GLY A 103 13.24 -3.55 -12.90
N ASN A 104 14.53 -3.40 -12.62
CA ASN A 104 15.59 -4.00 -13.42
C ASN A 104 16.55 -4.77 -12.53
N ILE A 105 16.76 -6.05 -12.80
CA ILE A 105 17.68 -6.91 -12.08
C ILE A 105 19.08 -6.71 -12.65
N LEU A 106 19.95 -6.09 -11.84
CA LEU A 106 21.33 -5.77 -12.22
C LEU A 106 22.26 -6.97 -12.03
N LYS A 107 22.01 -7.76 -10.97
CA LYS A 107 22.85 -8.90 -10.62
C LYS A 107 22.02 -9.96 -9.90
N MET A 108 22.24 -11.19 -10.29
CA MET A 108 21.73 -12.35 -9.57
C MET A 108 22.82 -13.40 -9.51
N SER A 109 23.43 -13.56 -8.35
CA SER A 109 24.51 -14.52 -8.12
C SER A 109 23.95 -15.72 -7.37
N VAL A 110 24.09 -16.92 -7.96
CA VAL A 110 23.78 -18.18 -7.30
C VAL A 110 24.99 -19.07 -7.52
N TYR A 111 25.64 -19.47 -6.43
CA TYR A 111 26.86 -20.27 -6.52
C TYR A 111 26.83 -21.44 -5.54
N ALA A 112 27.35 -22.57 -6.02
CA ALA A 112 27.52 -23.77 -5.22
C ALA A 112 28.77 -23.67 -4.32
N MET A 113 28.59 -23.95 -3.07
CA MET A 113 29.70 -24.18 -2.13
C MET A 113 30.11 -25.64 -2.19
N LYS A 114 31.40 -25.89 -2.34
CA LYS A 114 31.94 -27.23 -2.46
C LYS A 114 32.78 -27.62 -1.25
N ASN A 115 32.70 -28.88 -0.88
CA ASN A 115 33.60 -29.51 0.06
C ASN A 115 34.99 -29.72 -0.56
N THR A 116 35.97 -30.13 0.24
CA THR A 116 37.33 -30.44 -0.22
C THR A 116 37.39 -31.59 -1.20
N ASP A 117 36.42 -32.52 -1.17
CA ASP A 117 36.27 -33.63 -2.09
C ASP A 117 35.58 -33.25 -3.42
N GLY A 118 35.18 -31.98 -3.59
CA GLY A 118 34.50 -31.46 -4.76
C GLY A 118 32.97 -31.65 -4.74
N SER A 119 32.41 -32.35 -3.77
CA SER A 119 30.95 -32.49 -3.61
C SER A 119 30.31 -31.15 -3.24
N VAL A 120 29.07 -30.94 -3.67
CA VAL A 120 28.32 -29.71 -3.35
C VAL A 120 27.81 -29.80 -1.92
N ASN A 121 28.22 -28.84 -1.09
CA ASN A 121 27.81 -28.70 0.30
C ASN A 121 26.50 -27.87 0.44
N GLY A 122 26.20 -27.04 -0.54
CA GLY A 122 25.01 -26.18 -0.56
C GLY A 122 25.18 -25.00 -1.48
N TYR A 123 24.28 -24.05 -1.39
CA TYR A 123 24.20 -22.90 -2.27
C TYR A 123 24.10 -21.60 -1.48
N LYS A 124 24.66 -20.54 -2.03
CA LYS A 124 24.49 -19.17 -1.55
C LYS A 124 24.02 -18.28 -2.69
N SER A 125 23.31 -17.21 -2.36
CA SER A 125 22.80 -16.27 -3.34
C SER A 125 22.89 -14.83 -2.84
N SER A 126 22.99 -13.90 -3.80
CA SER A 126 22.76 -12.47 -3.58
C SER A 126 22.12 -11.86 -4.83
N VAL A 127 21.28 -10.86 -4.64
CA VAL A 127 20.52 -10.20 -5.69
C VAL A 127 20.72 -8.69 -5.58
N ALA A 128 20.89 -8.01 -6.71
CA ALA A 128 20.87 -6.55 -6.80
C ALA A 128 19.92 -6.13 -7.93
N PHE A 129 19.08 -5.14 -7.65
CA PHE A 129 18.09 -4.63 -8.58
C PHE A 129 17.78 -3.16 -8.31
N THR A 130 17.23 -2.48 -9.30
CA THR A 130 16.67 -1.13 -9.17
C THR A 130 15.17 -1.18 -9.22
N LEU A 131 14.51 -0.30 -8.47
CA LEU A 131 13.09 0.00 -8.57
C LEU A 131 12.91 1.42 -9.03
N LYS A 132 11.92 1.64 -9.89
CA LYS A 132 11.41 2.95 -10.26
C LYS A 132 9.90 2.97 -10.06
N VAL A 133 9.41 4.10 -9.58
CA VAL A 133 7.97 4.38 -9.52
C VAL A 133 7.65 5.38 -10.61
N ASN A 134 6.80 5.00 -11.53
CA ASN A 134 6.36 5.84 -12.64
C ASN A 134 4.88 6.19 -12.44
N GLU A 135 4.56 7.48 -12.53
CA GLU A 135 3.20 7.95 -12.64
C GLU A 135 2.65 7.57 -14.02
N VAL A 136 1.52 6.86 -14.06
CA VAL A 136 1.01 6.29 -15.32
C VAL A 136 0.49 7.38 -16.27
N GLU A 137 -0.15 8.43 -15.73
CA GLU A 137 -0.76 9.49 -16.52
C GLU A 137 0.29 10.32 -17.28
N THR A 138 1.41 10.66 -16.63
CA THR A 138 2.44 11.54 -17.20
C THR A 138 3.67 10.81 -17.71
N GLY A 139 3.83 9.53 -17.33
CA GLY A 139 5.04 8.74 -17.59
C GLY A 139 6.26 9.18 -16.78
N LYS A 140 6.10 10.13 -15.84
CA LYS A 140 7.22 10.60 -15.01
C LYS A 140 7.68 9.53 -14.03
N THR A 141 9.00 9.37 -13.92
CA THR A 141 9.60 8.65 -12.81
C THR A 141 9.62 9.57 -11.60
N THR A 142 8.88 9.23 -10.55
CA THR A 142 8.77 10.00 -9.31
C THR A 142 9.82 9.56 -8.29
N GLU A 143 10.17 8.28 -8.29
CA GLU A 143 11.13 7.70 -7.37
C GLU A 143 12.00 6.65 -8.07
N ALA A 144 13.26 6.54 -7.67
CA ALA A 144 14.18 5.50 -8.12
C ALA A 144 15.14 5.14 -6.99
N GLU A 145 15.27 3.84 -6.70
CA GLU A 145 16.14 3.34 -5.62
C GLU A 145 16.79 2.03 -6.06
N SER A 146 18.02 1.81 -5.60
CA SER A 146 18.77 0.57 -5.84
C SER A 146 18.85 -0.26 -4.58
N PHE A 147 18.60 -1.55 -4.73
CA PHE A 147 18.56 -2.51 -3.64
C PHE A 147 19.58 -3.62 -3.88
N GLN A 148 20.26 -4.02 -2.82
CA GLN A 148 21.14 -5.16 -2.81
C GLN A 148 20.88 -5.99 -1.56
N THR A 149 20.72 -7.30 -1.73
CA THR A 149 20.59 -8.23 -0.61
C THR A 149 21.95 -8.53 0.01
N GLU A 150 21.94 -8.95 1.25
CA GLU A 150 23.06 -9.68 1.83
C GLU A 150 23.18 -11.04 1.15
N VAL A 151 24.34 -11.68 1.31
CA VAL A 151 24.54 -13.05 0.83
C VAL A 151 23.77 -13.99 1.75
N SER A 152 22.98 -14.89 1.16
CA SER A 152 22.22 -15.88 1.94
C SER A 152 23.16 -16.76 2.76
N PRO A 153 22.68 -17.34 3.86
CA PRO A 153 23.34 -18.49 4.49
C PRO A 153 23.49 -19.65 3.51
N LEU A 154 24.20 -20.68 3.91
CA LEU A 154 24.29 -21.91 3.14
C LEU A 154 22.92 -22.62 3.12
N MET A 155 22.38 -22.83 1.93
CA MET A 155 21.07 -23.44 1.69
C MET A 155 21.22 -24.74 0.90
N LEU A 156 20.24 -25.64 1.04
CA LEU A 156 20.30 -26.96 0.39
C LEU A 156 20.02 -26.90 -1.12
N SER A 157 19.34 -25.85 -1.61
CA SER A 157 19.05 -25.68 -3.03
C SER A 157 19.30 -24.25 -3.51
N PRO A 158 19.53 -24.05 -4.81
CA PRO A 158 19.65 -22.74 -5.42
C PRO A 158 18.42 -21.85 -5.17
N GLU A 159 17.22 -22.42 -5.30
CA GLU A 159 15.94 -21.74 -5.11
C GLU A 159 15.80 -21.25 -3.66
N SER A 160 16.14 -22.10 -2.69
CA SER A 160 16.13 -21.72 -1.25
C SER A 160 17.13 -20.61 -0.97
N ALA A 161 18.31 -20.63 -1.60
CA ALA A 161 19.31 -19.58 -1.43
C ALA A 161 18.82 -18.22 -1.96
N VAL A 162 18.17 -18.19 -3.12
CA VAL A 162 17.56 -16.97 -3.69
C VAL A 162 16.44 -16.46 -2.78
N ASN A 163 15.51 -17.31 -2.37
CA ASN A 163 14.41 -16.93 -1.51
C ASN A 163 14.89 -16.39 -0.16
N GLU A 164 15.92 -16.99 0.42
CA GLU A 164 16.49 -16.52 1.67
C GLU A 164 17.21 -15.17 1.51
N ALA A 165 17.97 -14.97 0.42
CA ALA A 165 18.56 -13.67 0.10
C ALA A 165 17.47 -12.58 -0.02
N LEU A 166 16.35 -12.86 -0.68
CA LEU A 166 15.24 -11.92 -0.85
C LEU A 166 14.51 -11.58 0.46
N LYS A 167 14.57 -12.44 1.49
CA LYS A 167 14.04 -12.09 2.81
C LYS A 167 14.81 -10.94 3.47
N TYR A 168 16.11 -10.88 3.29
CA TYR A 168 16.93 -9.80 3.89
C TYR A 168 16.63 -8.42 3.33
N ILE A 169 16.03 -8.32 2.13
CA ILE A 169 15.65 -7.03 1.56
C ILE A 169 14.27 -6.54 2.04
N GLU A 170 13.47 -7.41 2.61
CA GLU A 170 12.08 -7.09 3.01
C GLU A 170 11.97 -5.88 3.95
N PRO A 171 12.80 -5.73 5.02
CA PRO A 171 12.72 -4.55 5.88
C PRO A 171 13.05 -3.25 5.14
N LYS A 172 14.06 -3.27 4.25
CA LYS A 172 14.48 -2.10 3.47
C LYS A 172 13.40 -1.69 2.46
N LEU A 173 12.83 -2.65 1.74
CA LEU A 173 11.74 -2.41 0.79
C LEU A 173 10.48 -1.90 1.50
N THR A 174 10.13 -2.50 2.65
CA THR A 174 8.99 -2.05 3.45
C THR A 174 9.18 -0.59 3.89
N ALA A 175 10.36 -0.25 4.41
CA ALA A 175 10.68 1.13 4.81
C ALA A 175 10.64 2.10 3.63
N TYR A 176 11.14 1.68 2.46
CA TYR A 176 11.09 2.46 1.22
C TYR A 176 9.64 2.77 0.82
N PHE A 177 8.76 1.77 0.76
CA PHE A 177 7.36 1.99 0.39
C PHE A 177 6.59 2.82 1.42
N ILE A 178 6.90 2.66 2.71
CA ILE A 178 6.32 3.49 3.77
C ILE A 178 6.71 4.95 3.61
N LYS A 179 7.95 5.23 3.27
CA LYS A 179 8.49 6.59 3.07
C LYS A 179 7.95 7.23 1.78
N THR A 180 8.00 6.48 0.68
CA THR A 180 7.61 6.99 -0.65
C THR A 180 6.11 7.23 -0.76
N PHE A 181 5.31 6.44 -0.05
CA PHE A 181 3.85 6.53 -0.08
C PHE A 181 3.28 6.70 1.33
N PRO A 182 3.38 7.90 1.91
CA PRO A 182 2.78 8.17 3.19
C PRO A 182 1.25 7.98 3.12
N LEU A 183 0.68 7.33 4.12
CA LEU A 183 -0.78 7.23 4.24
C LEU A 183 -1.32 8.56 4.76
N THR A 184 -2.30 9.09 4.05
CA THR A 184 -3.09 10.23 4.50
C THR A 184 -4.47 9.76 4.93
N THR A 185 -4.94 10.27 6.06
CA THR A 185 -6.27 10.00 6.57
C THR A 185 -6.88 11.28 7.14
N LYS A 186 -8.14 11.20 7.56
CA LYS A 186 -8.87 12.32 8.15
C LYS A 186 -9.28 12.01 9.57
N ILE A 187 -9.27 13.03 10.42
CA ILE A 187 -9.95 12.99 11.71
C ILE A 187 -11.45 12.99 11.42
N SER A 188 -12.11 11.88 11.73
CA SER A 188 -13.55 11.71 11.48
C SER A 188 -14.39 12.28 12.62
N LYS A 189 -13.88 12.20 13.86
CA LYS A 189 -14.63 12.65 15.04
C LYS A 189 -13.69 12.93 16.21
N ILE A 190 -13.99 13.97 16.98
CA ILE A 190 -13.41 14.18 18.31
C ILE A 190 -14.23 13.34 19.29
N LEU A 191 -13.58 12.43 20.02
CA LEU A 191 -14.22 11.55 20.98
C LEU A 191 -14.24 12.15 22.39
N THR A 192 -13.16 12.80 22.78
CA THR A 192 -13.01 13.38 24.13
C THR A 192 -12.30 14.72 24.04
N ILE A 193 -12.84 15.69 24.79
CA ILE A 193 -12.25 17.01 24.97
C ILE A 193 -11.80 17.13 26.44
N LYS A 194 -10.59 17.61 26.67
CA LYS A 194 -10.04 17.94 27.99
C LYS A 194 -9.44 19.35 27.96
N LYS A 195 -9.79 20.20 28.92
CA LYS A 195 -9.28 21.58 29.02
C LYS A 195 -9.38 22.34 27.68
N GLU A 196 -10.54 22.24 27.02
CA GLU A 196 -10.86 22.90 25.75
C GLU A 196 -10.08 22.38 24.53
N SER A 197 -9.25 21.35 24.70
CA SER A 197 -8.48 20.73 23.61
C SER A 197 -8.92 19.30 23.36
N ALA A 198 -8.82 18.86 22.10
CA ALA A 198 -9.08 17.47 21.74
C ALA A 198 -8.07 16.54 22.42
N SER A 199 -8.55 15.53 23.14
CA SER A 199 -7.70 14.55 23.84
C SER A 199 -7.68 13.20 23.14
N THR A 200 -8.84 12.78 22.58
CA THR A 200 -8.97 11.54 21.84
C THR A 200 -9.78 11.80 20.59
N VAL A 201 -9.35 11.26 19.48
CA VAL A 201 -10.00 11.41 18.18
C VAL A 201 -10.17 10.05 17.51
N LEU A 202 -11.16 9.96 16.61
CA LEU A 202 -11.37 8.85 15.70
C LEU A 202 -10.85 9.28 14.33
N ILE A 203 -10.00 8.47 13.72
CA ILE A 203 -9.53 8.65 12.35
C ILE A 203 -10.18 7.63 11.42
N ALA A 204 -10.32 7.98 10.15
CA ALA A 204 -10.68 7.03 9.09
C ALA A 204 -9.46 6.15 8.79
N GLY A 205 -9.68 4.82 8.70
CA GLY A 205 -8.64 3.83 8.49
C GLY A 205 -8.40 2.95 9.72
N GLY A 206 -8.32 1.66 9.48
CA GLY A 206 -8.13 0.63 10.49
C GLY A 206 -7.19 -0.47 9.99
N LYS A 207 -7.56 -1.73 10.20
CA LYS A 207 -6.77 -2.89 9.79
C LYS A 207 -6.53 -2.94 8.28
N GLU A 208 -7.51 -2.50 7.50
CA GLU A 208 -7.40 -2.44 6.03
C GLU A 208 -6.29 -1.50 5.56
N PHE A 209 -5.97 -0.44 6.32
CA PHE A 209 -4.89 0.50 6.03
C PHE A 209 -3.54 0.07 6.62
N GLY A 210 -3.48 -1.07 7.30
CA GLY A 210 -2.26 -1.56 7.94
C GLY A 210 -1.86 -0.79 9.19
N PHE A 211 -2.75 0.03 9.76
CA PHE A 211 -2.51 0.72 11.02
C PHE A 211 -2.37 -0.27 12.18
N LYS A 212 -1.48 0.09 13.09
CA LYS A 212 -1.18 -0.69 14.31
C LYS A 212 -1.25 0.21 15.53
N GLU A 213 -1.57 -0.38 16.67
CA GLU A 213 -1.46 0.31 17.95
C GLU A 213 -0.01 0.76 18.19
N GLY A 214 0.15 2.00 18.61
CA GLY A 214 1.45 2.64 18.79
C GLY A 214 1.94 3.46 17.59
N ASP A 215 1.34 3.33 16.40
CA ASP A 215 1.70 4.13 15.23
C ASP A 215 1.48 5.63 15.54
N LYS A 216 2.40 6.45 15.05
CA LYS A 216 2.33 7.92 15.16
C LYS A 216 1.92 8.52 13.83
N LEU A 217 1.07 9.53 13.90
CA LEU A 217 0.56 10.27 12.76
C LEU A 217 0.79 11.76 12.99
N ILE A 218 1.18 12.46 11.94
CA ILE A 218 1.28 13.92 11.93
C ILE A 218 -0.08 14.49 11.55
N VAL A 219 -0.53 15.50 12.28
CA VAL A 219 -1.73 16.26 11.92
C VAL A 219 -1.30 17.49 11.16
N GLU A 220 -1.78 17.61 9.94
CA GLU A 220 -1.50 18.75 9.07
C GLU A 220 -2.79 19.53 8.79
N LYS A 221 -2.66 20.84 8.75
CA LYS A 221 -3.67 21.76 8.25
C LYS A 221 -3.20 22.32 6.91
N ASN A 222 -4.01 22.17 5.87
CA ASN A 222 -3.72 22.79 4.59
C ASN A 222 -4.14 24.26 4.62
N GLU A 223 -3.19 25.15 4.52
CA GLU A 223 -3.39 26.57 4.31
C GLU A 223 -3.16 26.89 2.83
N MET A 224 -3.89 27.89 2.32
CA MET A 224 -3.70 28.32 0.93
C MET A 224 -2.79 29.54 0.92
N ILE A 225 -1.60 29.41 0.31
CA ILE A 225 -0.65 30.48 0.10
C ILE A 225 -0.49 30.70 -1.41
N ASP A 226 -0.83 31.87 -1.89
CA ASP A 226 -0.78 32.22 -3.32
C ASP A 226 -1.51 31.21 -4.24
N GLY A 227 -2.66 30.68 -3.75
CA GLY A 227 -3.47 29.72 -4.48
C GLY A 227 -2.91 28.29 -4.48
N LYS A 228 -1.85 28.02 -3.73
CA LYS A 228 -1.25 26.68 -3.58
C LYS A 228 -1.47 26.16 -2.15
N PRO A 229 -1.78 24.86 -1.98
CA PRO A 229 -1.89 24.27 -0.65
C PRO A 229 -0.50 24.23 0.02
N TYR A 230 -0.45 24.76 1.24
CA TYR A 230 0.72 24.68 2.11
C TYR A 230 0.36 23.84 3.34
N PRO A 231 0.86 22.61 3.47
CA PRO A 231 0.62 21.80 4.67
C PRO A 231 1.46 22.33 5.82
N SER A 232 0.82 22.67 6.93
CA SER A 232 1.49 23.02 8.17
C SER A 232 1.17 21.99 9.24
N GLN A 233 2.21 21.48 9.90
CA GLN A 233 2.03 20.57 11.03
C GLN A 233 1.43 21.33 12.20
N ILE A 234 0.30 20.83 12.73
CA ILE A 234 -0.41 21.42 13.86
C ILE A 234 -0.51 20.47 15.07
N GLY A 235 -0.03 19.23 14.94
CA GLY A 235 -0.05 18.29 16.05
C GLY A 235 0.41 16.90 15.68
N GLU A 236 0.34 16.00 16.67
CA GLU A 236 0.65 14.58 16.52
C GLU A 236 -0.42 13.72 17.20
N LEU A 237 -0.69 12.58 16.59
CA LEU A 237 -1.58 11.55 17.12
C LEU A 237 -0.80 10.25 17.34
N LYS A 238 -1.22 9.49 18.35
CA LYS A 238 -0.77 8.11 18.54
C LYS A 238 -1.97 7.18 18.54
N ILE A 239 -1.94 6.15 17.71
CA ILE A 239 -3.00 5.12 17.66
C ILE A 239 -2.98 4.33 18.95
N ILE A 240 -4.10 4.33 19.67
CA ILE A 240 -4.28 3.59 20.93
C ILE A 240 -5.12 2.33 20.74
N LYS A 241 -5.93 2.30 19.67
CA LYS A 241 -6.76 1.15 19.34
C LYS A 241 -7.15 1.15 17.87
N VAL A 242 -7.00 0.01 17.21
CA VAL A 242 -7.53 -0.21 15.86
C VAL A 242 -8.94 -0.77 15.99
N ALA A 243 -9.95 0.04 15.63
CA ALA A 243 -11.36 -0.25 15.80
C ALA A 243 -11.97 -0.81 14.49
N GLY A 244 -11.65 -2.06 14.18
CA GLY A 244 -12.13 -2.73 12.96
C GLY A 244 -11.30 -2.38 11.72
N ASP A 245 -11.94 -2.49 10.56
CA ASP A 245 -11.27 -2.33 9.27
C ASP A 245 -11.16 -0.85 8.85
N ASP A 246 -12.14 -0.02 9.26
CA ASP A 246 -12.34 1.33 8.73
C ASP A 246 -11.89 2.45 9.67
N PHE A 247 -11.70 2.19 10.98
CA PHE A 247 -11.44 3.24 11.96
C PHE A 247 -10.34 2.88 12.94
N SER A 248 -9.69 3.93 13.48
CA SER A 248 -8.77 3.81 14.61
C SER A 248 -8.99 4.95 15.60
N GLU A 249 -8.86 4.64 16.90
CA GLU A 249 -8.88 5.62 17.98
C GLU A 249 -7.45 6.08 18.26
N CYS A 250 -7.28 7.39 18.37
CA CYS A 250 -5.97 8.01 18.62
C CYS A 250 -6.04 8.93 19.83
N THR A 251 -4.95 8.96 20.58
CA THR A 251 -4.72 10.03 21.55
C THR A 251 -3.94 11.17 20.88
N VAL A 252 -4.28 12.40 21.22
CA VAL A 252 -3.51 13.57 20.82
C VAL A 252 -2.26 13.62 21.70
N SER A 253 -1.07 13.53 21.09
CA SER A 253 0.20 13.58 21.79
C SER A 253 0.85 14.97 21.76
N ASP A 254 0.49 15.77 20.75
CA ASP A 254 0.90 17.17 20.62
C ASP A 254 -0.18 17.94 19.83
N GLY A 255 -0.38 19.23 20.15
CA GLY A 255 -1.46 20.03 19.57
C GLY A 255 -2.83 19.72 20.20
N GLY A 256 -3.93 20.24 19.64
CA GLY A 256 -5.31 19.92 20.09
C GLY A 256 -6.21 21.13 20.28
#